data_f977671c60b1a735ef7afc5bf6251940
#
_entry.id   f977671c60b1a735ef7afc5bf6251940
#
_cell.length_a   1.000
_cell.length_b   1.000
_cell.length_c   1.000
_cell.angle_alpha   90.00
_cell.angle_beta   90.00
_cell.angle_gamma   90.00
#
_symmetry.space_group_name_H-M   'P 1'
#
loop_
_entity.id
_entity.type
_entity.pdbx_description
1 polymer ?
#
loop_
_entity_poly.entity_id
_entity_poly.type
_entity_poly.pdbx_seq_one_letter_code
_entity_poly.pdbx_strand_id
1 'polypeptide(L)'
;MGLAGRAILAMMPITPKFFIRWVAKRYVAGPDLSSAVEVMKKISREGACFTVDVLGEEISRIEEVDFFFDEYSSLIDAIVENNLDANISLKPTAFGLLIDYDAALENIERITRKAAEKDIFVRLDMEDHRVTQLTMDVVLAMHGCGLTNIGTVLQGRLFRTIQDIDNLATSLNGLSDVRICKGIYLESADIAHVGYQKIVDATNTSIDCLLDSGTYTAIASHDMPVIKHSLKSISSRGMGPGIEDPRAGGKSWGAGKGTGYEFQMLLGVRGNVRRKLSRDGHRTRVYVPYGERWYEYSLRRLRENPDVAWHIAKSFIMPWTNRR
;
A
#
# COMPACT_ATOMS: atom_id res chain seq x y z
N MET A 1 -21.64 -4.57 10.85
CA MET A 1 -21.58 -3.13 11.25
C MET A 1 -22.42 -2.90 12.48
N GLY A 2 -21.83 -2.38 13.57
CA GLY A 2 -22.60 -2.01 14.78
C GLY A 2 -23.46 -0.77 14.54
N LEU A 3 -24.51 -0.59 15.37
CA LEU A 3 -25.43 0.58 15.33
C LEU A 3 -24.69 1.93 15.32
N ALA A 4 -23.57 2.03 16.06
CA ALA A 4 -22.72 3.23 16.12
C ALA A 4 -22.07 3.57 14.77
N GLY A 5 -21.61 2.57 13.99
CA GLY A 5 -21.04 2.78 12.67
C GLY A 5 -22.06 3.28 11.66
N ARG A 6 -23.30 2.78 11.72
CA ARG A 6 -24.41 3.27 10.87
C ARG A 6 -24.79 4.72 11.19
N ALA A 7 -24.83 5.09 12.48
CA ALA A 7 -25.10 6.46 12.89
C ALA A 7 -24.02 7.44 12.41
N ILE A 8 -22.76 7.05 12.47
CA ILE A 8 -21.62 7.87 11.99
C ILE A 8 -21.73 8.07 10.46
N LEU A 9 -22.01 7.02 9.70
CA LEU A 9 -22.18 7.11 8.25
C LEU A 9 -23.35 8.03 7.86
N ALA A 10 -24.46 7.97 8.59
CA ALA A 10 -25.62 8.84 8.37
C ALA A 10 -25.32 10.33 8.66
N MET A 11 -24.39 10.60 9.60
CA MET A 11 -23.99 11.96 9.98
C MET A 11 -22.87 12.54 9.10
N MET A 12 -22.20 11.75 8.27
CA MET A 12 -21.07 12.20 7.43
C MET A 12 -21.39 13.37 6.49
N PRO A 13 -22.55 13.45 5.82
CA PRO A 13 -22.88 14.59 4.96
C PRO A 13 -22.94 15.93 5.71
N ILE A 14 -23.20 15.89 7.02
CA ILE A 14 -23.36 17.05 7.89
C ILE A 14 -22.08 17.35 8.68
N THR A 15 -21.07 16.48 8.58
CA THR A 15 -19.84 16.63 9.35
C THR A 15 -19.02 17.84 8.88
N PRO A 16 -18.72 18.81 9.77
CA PRO A 16 -17.98 20.01 9.38
C PRO A 16 -16.59 19.67 8.81
N LYS A 17 -16.17 20.38 7.75
CA LYS A 17 -14.87 20.20 7.08
C LYS A 17 -13.67 20.25 8.04
N PHE A 18 -13.73 21.08 9.08
CA PHE A 18 -12.66 21.18 10.07
C PHE A 18 -12.47 19.89 10.86
N PHE A 19 -13.55 19.16 11.15
CA PHE A 19 -13.49 17.86 11.85
C PHE A 19 -12.84 16.81 10.95
N ILE A 20 -13.24 16.74 9.67
CA ILE A 20 -12.64 15.81 8.70
C ILE A 20 -11.16 16.16 8.51
N ARG A 21 -10.80 17.45 8.46
CA ARG A 21 -9.40 17.90 8.40
C ARG A 21 -8.58 17.46 9.61
N TRP A 22 -9.17 17.50 10.80
CA TRP A 22 -8.49 17.04 12.01
C TRP A 22 -8.27 15.52 11.98
N VAL A 23 -9.27 14.75 11.51
CA VAL A 23 -9.15 13.31 11.29
C VAL A 23 -8.11 13.01 10.23
N ALA A 24 -8.15 13.72 9.10
CA ALA A 24 -7.24 13.56 7.98
C ALA A 24 -5.77 13.70 8.40
N LYS A 25 -5.44 14.68 9.24
CA LYS A 25 -4.08 14.88 9.77
C LYS A 25 -3.45 13.64 10.42
N ARG A 26 -4.25 12.65 10.77
CA ARG A 26 -3.76 11.40 11.34
C ARG A 26 -3.35 10.40 10.26
N TYR A 27 -4.00 10.42 9.09
CA TYR A 27 -3.89 9.41 8.03
C TYR A 27 -3.28 9.95 6.74
N VAL A 28 -3.23 11.27 6.59
CA VAL A 28 -2.64 11.98 5.47
C VAL A 28 -1.51 12.84 6.01
N ALA A 29 -0.37 12.82 5.35
CA ALA A 29 0.81 13.55 5.80
C ALA A 29 0.62 15.07 5.70
N GLY A 30 -0.12 15.53 4.71
CA GLY A 30 -0.44 16.93 4.48
C GLY A 30 -0.91 17.19 3.07
N PRO A 31 -1.15 18.45 2.72
CA PRO A 31 -1.60 18.84 1.40
C PRO A 31 -0.48 18.86 0.34
N ASP A 32 0.77 18.84 0.75
CA ASP A 32 1.94 19.08 -0.10
C ASP A 32 3.11 18.16 0.23
N LEU A 33 4.08 18.11 -0.67
CA LEU A 33 5.28 17.29 -0.57
C LEU A 33 6.14 17.63 0.67
N SER A 34 6.24 18.91 1.04
CA SER A 34 7.04 19.33 2.20
C SER A 34 6.51 18.72 3.49
N SER A 35 5.19 18.71 3.65
CA SER A 35 4.51 18.05 4.77
C SER A 35 4.77 16.54 4.81
N ALA A 36 4.78 15.87 3.65
CA ALA A 36 5.10 14.45 3.56
C ALA A 36 6.54 14.16 3.99
N VAL A 37 7.50 14.96 3.53
CA VAL A 37 8.93 14.87 3.90
C VAL A 37 9.11 15.04 5.41
N GLU A 38 8.47 16.02 6.02
CA GLU A 38 8.54 16.24 7.48
C GLU A 38 8.00 15.04 8.27
N VAL A 39 6.86 14.48 7.85
CA VAL A 39 6.28 13.28 8.48
C VAL A 39 7.21 12.09 8.34
N MET A 40 7.80 11.86 7.16
CA MET A 40 8.75 10.78 6.93
C MET A 40 10.01 10.95 7.79
N LYS A 41 10.61 12.13 7.85
CA LYS A 41 11.77 12.44 8.71
C LYS A 41 11.49 12.17 10.19
N LYS A 42 10.29 12.47 10.65
CA LYS A 42 9.88 12.21 12.03
C LYS A 42 9.79 10.71 12.32
N ILE A 43 9.15 9.94 11.43
CA ILE A 43 8.88 8.52 11.64
C ILE A 43 10.10 7.65 11.33
N SER A 44 11.03 8.09 10.47
CA SER A 44 12.27 7.36 10.17
C SER A 44 13.11 7.10 11.43
N ARG A 45 13.04 8.01 12.41
CA ARG A 45 13.70 7.86 13.73
C ARG A 45 13.17 6.66 14.52
N GLU A 46 12.03 6.12 14.14
CA GLU A 46 11.43 4.92 14.74
C GLU A 46 11.76 3.63 13.95
N GLY A 47 12.73 3.68 13.02
CA GLY A 47 13.18 2.54 12.21
C GLY A 47 12.20 2.12 11.11
N ALA A 48 11.31 3.01 10.67
CA ALA A 48 10.39 2.73 9.56
C ALA A 48 10.95 3.23 8.23
N CYS A 49 10.63 2.52 7.15
CA CYS A 49 10.72 3.00 5.78
C CYS A 49 9.33 3.37 5.23
N PHE A 50 9.26 3.88 4.01
CA PHE A 50 8.04 4.50 3.50
C PHE A 50 7.68 4.00 2.11
N THR A 51 6.38 4.06 1.81
CA THR A 51 5.83 4.06 0.45
C THR A 51 4.89 5.26 0.34
N VAL A 52 5.11 6.12 -0.64
CA VAL A 52 4.50 7.44 -0.70
C VAL A 52 3.53 7.51 -1.87
N ASP A 53 2.32 7.96 -1.61
CA ASP A 53 1.23 8.05 -2.57
C ASP A 53 0.78 9.52 -2.74
N VAL A 54 0.76 9.99 -3.97
CA VAL A 54 0.14 11.28 -4.32
C VAL A 54 -1.36 11.06 -4.47
N LEU A 55 -2.14 11.71 -3.64
CA LEU A 55 -3.59 11.52 -3.60
C LEU A 55 -4.28 11.95 -4.89
N GLY A 56 -4.87 10.99 -5.57
CA GLY A 56 -5.66 11.11 -6.78
C GLY A 56 -5.83 9.77 -7.46
N GLU A 57 -6.93 9.58 -8.14
CA GLU A 57 -7.29 8.39 -8.89
C GLU A 57 -8.35 8.73 -9.93
N GLU A 58 -8.60 7.84 -10.91
CA GLU A 58 -9.64 7.96 -11.92
C GLU A 58 -9.68 9.35 -12.58
N ILE A 59 -8.58 9.72 -13.26
CA ILE A 59 -8.57 10.93 -14.08
C ILE A 59 -9.60 10.83 -15.20
N SER A 60 -10.12 11.95 -15.65
CA SER A 60 -11.14 12.03 -16.70
C SER A 60 -10.57 12.41 -18.07
N ARG A 61 -9.37 12.98 -18.10
CA ARG A 61 -8.66 13.39 -19.31
C ARG A 61 -7.19 13.01 -19.18
N ILE A 62 -6.59 12.58 -20.26
CA ILE A 62 -5.21 12.09 -20.27
C ILE A 62 -4.19 13.17 -19.89
N GLU A 63 -4.48 14.44 -20.18
CA GLU A 63 -3.60 15.57 -19.85
C GLU A 63 -3.45 15.78 -18.32
N GLU A 64 -4.36 15.24 -17.51
CA GLU A 64 -4.24 15.29 -16.06
C GLU A 64 -3.08 14.45 -15.52
N VAL A 65 -2.52 13.54 -16.35
CA VAL A 65 -1.34 12.72 -16.01
C VAL A 65 -0.11 13.61 -15.76
N ASP A 66 0.04 14.72 -16.47
CA ASP A 66 1.20 15.62 -16.33
C ASP A 66 1.34 16.11 -14.88
N PHE A 67 0.23 16.43 -14.22
CA PHE A 67 0.25 16.78 -12.80
C PHE A 67 0.84 15.66 -11.92
N PHE A 68 0.40 14.43 -12.11
CA PHE A 68 0.92 13.30 -11.34
C PHE A 68 2.37 13.00 -11.67
N PHE A 69 2.75 13.11 -12.94
CA PHE A 69 4.13 12.91 -13.36
C PHE A 69 5.07 13.93 -12.69
N ASP A 70 4.70 15.19 -12.66
CA ASP A 70 5.49 16.26 -12.04
C ASP A 70 5.57 16.10 -10.51
N GLU A 71 4.46 15.77 -9.87
CA GLU A 71 4.42 15.52 -8.42
C GLU A 71 5.27 14.31 -8.02
N TYR A 72 5.16 13.17 -8.73
CA TYR A 72 6.00 12.01 -8.46
C TYR A 72 7.47 12.26 -8.82
N SER A 73 7.74 13.05 -9.84
CA SER A 73 9.10 13.47 -10.18
C SER A 73 9.73 14.26 -9.04
N SER A 74 9.01 15.23 -8.51
CA SER A 74 9.44 16.04 -7.36
C SER A 74 9.58 15.19 -6.10
N LEU A 75 8.69 14.21 -5.89
CA LEU A 75 8.78 13.26 -4.78
C LEU A 75 10.04 12.39 -4.87
N ILE A 76 10.37 11.86 -6.05
CA ILE A 76 11.61 11.09 -6.27
C ILE A 76 12.83 11.92 -5.89
N ASP A 77 12.91 13.17 -6.38
CA ASP A 77 14.00 14.08 -6.09
C ASP A 77 14.10 14.36 -4.56
N ALA A 78 12.95 14.64 -3.91
CA ALA A 78 12.89 14.87 -2.46
C ALA A 78 13.31 13.64 -1.62
N ILE A 79 12.99 12.43 -2.05
CA ILE A 79 13.42 11.18 -1.40
C ILE A 79 14.95 11.11 -1.39
N VAL A 80 15.58 11.38 -2.53
CA VAL A 80 17.05 11.36 -2.67
C VAL A 80 17.70 12.48 -1.85
N GLU A 81 17.24 13.72 -2.01
CA GLU A 81 17.80 14.89 -1.33
C GLU A 81 17.76 14.78 0.21
N ASN A 82 16.70 14.13 0.72
CA ASN A 82 16.54 13.97 2.16
C ASN A 82 17.00 12.60 2.70
N ASN A 83 17.65 11.77 1.85
CA ASN A 83 18.14 10.44 2.19
C ASN A 83 17.09 9.58 2.91
N LEU A 84 15.88 9.53 2.33
CA LEU A 84 14.75 8.80 2.89
C LEU A 84 14.70 7.36 2.35
N ASP A 85 14.56 6.38 3.22
CA ASP A 85 14.29 4.99 2.82
C ASP A 85 12.80 4.90 2.40
N ALA A 86 12.52 5.27 1.16
CA ALA A 86 11.17 5.35 0.62
C ALA A 86 11.09 4.80 -0.80
N ASN A 87 9.94 4.23 -1.12
CA ASN A 87 9.51 3.97 -2.48
C ASN A 87 8.24 4.77 -2.80
N ILE A 88 7.83 4.80 -4.08
CA ILE A 88 6.61 5.47 -4.52
C ILE A 88 5.50 4.45 -4.80
N SER A 89 4.26 4.84 -4.57
CA SER A 89 3.06 4.04 -4.84
C SER A 89 2.17 4.80 -5.81
N LEU A 90 1.90 4.25 -6.98
CA LEU A 90 1.13 4.88 -8.06
C LEU A 90 -0.23 4.21 -8.19
N LYS A 91 -1.27 5.00 -8.47
CA LYS A 91 -2.56 4.46 -8.91
C LYS A 91 -2.62 4.42 -10.43
N PRO A 92 -2.78 3.24 -11.04
CA PRO A 92 -2.81 3.13 -12.50
C PRO A 92 -3.87 4.01 -13.17
N THR A 93 -5.03 4.21 -12.52
CA THR A 93 -6.09 5.08 -13.06
C THR A 93 -5.74 6.57 -13.03
N ALA A 94 -4.82 7.01 -12.15
CA ALA A 94 -4.26 8.35 -12.16
C ALA A 94 -3.24 8.56 -13.31
N PHE A 95 -2.78 7.46 -13.92
CA PHE A 95 -1.90 7.48 -15.10
C PHE A 95 -2.63 7.15 -16.40
N GLY A 96 -3.98 7.13 -16.37
CA GLY A 96 -4.82 7.01 -17.57
C GLY A 96 -5.29 5.60 -17.91
N LEU A 97 -5.09 4.60 -17.04
CA LEU A 97 -5.37 3.18 -17.35
C LEU A 97 -6.82 2.88 -17.78
N LEU A 98 -7.79 3.69 -17.35
CA LEU A 98 -9.20 3.56 -17.76
C LEU A 98 -9.55 4.41 -18.99
N ILE A 99 -8.62 5.23 -19.49
CA ILE A 99 -8.84 6.12 -20.62
C ILE A 99 -8.19 5.52 -21.89
N ASP A 100 -6.89 5.24 -21.80
CA ASP A 100 -6.08 4.72 -22.89
C ASP A 100 -4.96 3.86 -22.29
N TYR A 101 -4.97 2.56 -22.60
CA TYR A 101 -4.00 1.61 -22.06
C TYR A 101 -2.57 1.89 -22.52
N ASP A 102 -2.39 2.20 -23.82
CA ASP A 102 -1.06 2.41 -24.38
C ASP A 102 -0.44 3.70 -23.85
N ALA A 103 -1.22 4.77 -23.78
CA ALA A 103 -0.79 6.02 -23.15
C ALA A 103 -0.47 5.84 -21.64
N ALA A 104 -1.28 5.06 -20.92
CA ALA A 104 -1.01 4.76 -19.51
C ALA A 104 0.28 3.95 -19.34
N LEU A 105 0.53 2.98 -20.22
CA LEU A 105 1.75 2.18 -20.24
C LEU A 105 2.98 3.08 -20.41
N GLU A 106 2.97 3.97 -21.40
CA GLU A 106 4.05 4.93 -21.64
C GLU A 106 4.28 5.86 -20.44
N ASN A 107 3.21 6.39 -19.85
CA ASN A 107 3.30 7.29 -18.70
C ASN A 107 3.88 6.58 -17.46
N ILE A 108 3.47 5.34 -17.19
CA ILE A 108 3.99 4.54 -16.10
C ILE A 108 5.46 4.14 -16.38
N GLU A 109 5.81 3.83 -17.62
CA GLU A 109 7.19 3.56 -18.00
C GLU A 109 8.10 4.75 -17.73
N ARG A 110 7.71 5.95 -18.14
CA ARG A 110 8.49 7.19 -17.93
C ARG A 110 8.83 7.41 -16.47
N ILE A 111 7.84 7.31 -15.58
CA ILE A 111 8.07 7.52 -14.14
C ILE A 111 8.86 6.37 -13.52
N THR A 112 8.65 5.13 -13.97
CA THR A 112 9.39 3.96 -13.49
C THR A 112 10.87 4.03 -13.87
N ARG A 113 11.20 4.51 -15.08
CA ARG A 113 12.58 4.77 -15.51
C ARG A 113 13.24 5.84 -14.67
N LYS A 114 12.56 6.97 -14.43
CA LYS A 114 13.07 8.03 -13.54
C LYS A 114 13.35 7.50 -12.13
N ALA A 115 12.46 6.68 -11.59
CA ALA A 115 12.64 6.04 -10.30
C ALA A 115 13.84 5.05 -10.30
N ALA A 116 14.01 4.27 -11.39
CA ALA A 116 15.11 3.33 -11.54
C ALA A 116 16.49 4.01 -11.53
N GLU A 117 16.63 5.19 -12.15
CA GLU A 117 17.86 6.00 -12.14
C GLU A 117 18.29 6.43 -10.72
N LYS A 118 17.38 6.37 -9.76
CA LYS A 118 17.60 6.75 -8.36
C LYS A 118 17.49 5.57 -7.40
N ASP A 119 17.48 4.34 -7.89
CA ASP A 119 17.28 3.11 -7.10
C ASP A 119 15.99 3.12 -6.28
N ILE A 120 14.94 3.80 -6.76
CA ILE A 120 13.64 3.87 -6.10
C ILE A 120 12.70 2.83 -6.72
N PHE A 121 12.07 2.05 -5.85
CA PHE A 121 11.07 1.06 -6.25
C PHE A 121 9.69 1.72 -6.47
N VAL A 122 8.97 1.23 -7.46
CA VAL A 122 7.61 1.66 -7.81
C VAL A 122 6.61 0.57 -7.47
N ARG A 123 5.57 0.93 -6.72
CA ARG A 123 4.44 0.06 -6.42
C ARG A 123 3.22 0.51 -7.22
N LEU A 124 2.70 -0.33 -8.12
CA LEU A 124 1.38 -0.09 -8.68
C LEU A 124 0.32 -0.55 -7.69
N ASP A 125 -0.45 0.38 -7.16
CA ASP A 125 -1.57 0.09 -6.27
C ASP A 125 -2.68 -0.64 -7.03
N MET A 126 -3.33 -1.58 -6.37
CA MET A 126 -4.50 -2.24 -6.91
C MET A 126 -5.75 -1.46 -6.53
N GLU A 127 -6.55 -1.19 -7.52
CA GLU A 127 -7.85 -0.55 -7.38
C GLU A 127 -8.97 -1.59 -7.47
N ASP A 128 -10.13 -1.30 -8.02
CA ASP A 128 -11.21 -2.29 -8.10
C ASP A 128 -10.95 -3.36 -9.18
N HIS A 129 -11.88 -4.32 -9.29
CA HIS A 129 -11.75 -5.48 -10.19
C HIS A 129 -11.61 -5.12 -11.67
N ARG A 130 -12.11 -3.95 -12.12
CA ARG A 130 -12.03 -3.51 -13.53
C ARG A 130 -10.60 -3.40 -14.03
N VAL A 131 -9.70 -2.98 -13.15
CA VAL A 131 -8.29 -2.72 -13.51
C VAL A 131 -7.33 -3.81 -13.03
N THR A 132 -7.80 -4.86 -12.35
CA THR A 132 -6.92 -5.89 -11.78
C THR A 132 -6.02 -6.52 -12.85
N GLN A 133 -6.60 -6.98 -13.97
CA GLN A 133 -5.82 -7.60 -15.04
C GLN A 133 -4.88 -6.60 -15.70
N LEU A 134 -5.40 -5.43 -16.09
CA LEU A 134 -4.62 -4.39 -16.76
C LEU A 134 -3.42 -3.94 -15.91
N THR A 135 -3.58 -3.82 -14.60
CA THR A 135 -2.48 -3.45 -13.69
C THR A 135 -1.37 -4.51 -13.68
N MET A 136 -1.73 -5.80 -13.69
CA MET A 136 -0.75 -6.88 -13.79
C MET A 136 -0.05 -6.88 -15.14
N ASP A 137 -0.81 -6.66 -16.23
CA ASP A 137 -0.25 -6.60 -17.58
C ASP A 137 0.77 -5.46 -17.73
N VAL A 138 0.51 -4.31 -17.12
CA VAL A 138 1.49 -3.20 -17.04
C VAL A 138 2.77 -3.64 -16.33
N VAL A 139 2.67 -4.33 -15.17
CA VAL A 139 3.87 -4.82 -14.47
C VAL A 139 4.66 -5.80 -15.33
N LEU A 140 3.99 -6.72 -16.00
CA LEU A 140 4.64 -7.68 -16.90
C LEU A 140 5.32 -6.98 -18.07
N ALA A 141 4.67 -5.97 -18.68
CA ALA A 141 5.25 -5.16 -19.74
C ALA A 141 6.50 -4.40 -19.27
N MET A 142 6.48 -3.79 -18.09
CA MET A 142 7.64 -3.11 -17.51
C MET A 142 8.83 -4.06 -17.33
N HIS A 143 8.60 -5.24 -16.78
CA HIS A 143 9.65 -6.26 -16.65
C HIS A 143 10.16 -6.72 -18.02
N GLY A 144 9.27 -6.83 -19.02
CA GLY A 144 9.63 -7.11 -20.41
C GLY A 144 10.55 -6.06 -21.03
N CYS A 145 10.44 -4.79 -20.60
CA CYS A 145 11.33 -3.69 -20.97
C CYS A 145 12.60 -3.59 -20.11
N GLY A 146 12.85 -4.55 -19.20
CA GLY A 146 13.99 -4.57 -18.31
C GLY A 146 13.87 -3.69 -17.07
N LEU A 147 12.69 -3.13 -16.79
CA LEU A 147 12.40 -2.34 -15.59
C LEU A 147 11.91 -3.28 -14.47
N THR A 148 12.83 -3.72 -13.61
CA THR A 148 12.52 -4.65 -12.53
C THR A 148 12.27 -3.96 -11.17
N ASN A 149 12.39 -2.65 -11.12
CA ASN A 149 12.10 -1.84 -9.94
C ASN A 149 10.60 -1.54 -9.75
N ILE A 150 9.73 -2.40 -10.23
CA ILE A 150 8.27 -2.26 -10.15
C ILE A 150 7.61 -3.55 -9.69
N GLY A 151 6.52 -3.41 -8.94
CA GLY A 151 5.67 -4.52 -8.51
C GLY A 151 4.24 -4.06 -8.27
N THR A 152 3.35 -4.99 -7.96
CA THR A 152 1.93 -4.71 -7.82
C THR A 152 1.36 -5.04 -6.44
N VAL A 153 0.06 -4.87 -6.29
CA VAL A 153 -0.73 -5.22 -5.11
C VAL A 153 -1.77 -6.26 -5.51
N LEU A 154 -1.98 -7.26 -4.66
CA LEU A 154 -3.07 -8.20 -4.79
C LEU A 154 -3.99 -8.11 -3.57
N GLN A 155 -5.25 -8.46 -3.77
CA GLN A 155 -6.31 -8.35 -2.76
C GLN A 155 -6.77 -9.75 -2.37
N GLY A 156 -6.47 -10.20 -1.15
CA GLY A 156 -6.81 -11.55 -0.67
C GLY A 156 -8.31 -11.88 -0.75
N ARG A 157 -9.18 -10.87 -0.81
CA ARG A 157 -10.63 -11.11 -0.96
C ARG A 157 -11.05 -11.58 -2.36
N LEU A 158 -10.31 -11.28 -3.43
CA LEU A 158 -10.69 -11.69 -4.79
C LEU A 158 -10.41 -13.18 -4.99
N PHE A 159 -11.34 -13.90 -5.61
CA PHE A 159 -11.19 -15.35 -5.88
C PHE A 159 -10.01 -15.66 -6.79
N ARG A 160 -9.68 -14.75 -7.70
CA ARG A 160 -8.57 -14.91 -8.65
C ARG A 160 -7.18 -14.79 -8.04
N THR A 161 -7.05 -14.25 -6.81
CA THR A 161 -5.76 -13.86 -6.22
C THR A 161 -4.72 -14.98 -6.20
N ILE A 162 -5.12 -16.22 -5.92
CA ILE A 162 -4.19 -17.36 -5.90
C ILE A 162 -3.63 -17.63 -7.29
N GLN A 163 -4.49 -17.61 -8.32
CA GLN A 163 -4.04 -17.78 -9.71
C GLN A 163 -3.16 -16.61 -10.17
N ASP A 164 -3.49 -15.39 -9.74
CA ASP A 164 -2.69 -14.20 -10.06
C ASP A 164 -1.28 -14.29 -9.45
N ILE A 165 -1.15 -14.83 -8.23
CA ILE A 165 0.15 -15.08 -7.58
C ILE A 165 0.98 -16.05 -8.42
N ASP A 166 0.40 -17.18 -8.83
CA ASP A 166 1.07 -18.20 -9.65
C ASP A 166 1.52 -17.63 -11.01
N ASN A 167 0.63 -16.89 -11.67
CA ASN A 167 0.92 -16.23 -12.94
C ASN A 167 2.08 -15.23 -12.83
N LEU A 168 2.07 -14.36 -11.82
CA LEU A 168 3.14 -13.39 -11.61
C LEU A 168 4.47 -14.06 -11.25
N ALA A 169 4.45 -15.05 -10.36
CA ALA A 169 5.65 -15.77 -9.94
C ALA A 169 6.30 -16.49 -11.13
N THR A 170 5.49 -17.13 -11.96
CA THR A 170 5.96 -17.85 -13.15
C THR A 170 6.49 -16.87 -14.22
N SER A 171 5.70 -15.84 -14.56
CA SER A 171 6.04 -14.90 -15.63
C SER A 171 7.25 -14.04 -15.30
N LEU A 172 7.47 -13.70 -14.04
CA LEU A 172 8.57 -12.85 -13.58
C LEU A 172 9.78 -13.65 -13.10
N ASN A 173 9.76 -14.98 -13.22
CA ASN A 173 10.88 -15.86 -12.96
C ASN A 173 11.59 -15.57 -11.61
N GLY A 174 10.80 -15.42 -10.54
CA GLY A 174 11.27 -15.15 -9.20
C GLY A 174 11.69 -13.69 -8.91
N LEU A 175 11.37 -12.74 -9.81
CA LEU A 175 11.56 -11.31 -9.58
C LEU A 175 10.27 -10.60 -9.14
N SER A 176 9.21 -11.36 -8.88
CA SER A 176 7.94 -10.81 -8.46
C SER A 176 8.02 -10.17 -7.08
N ASP A 177 7.45 -8.97 -6.97
CA ASP A 177 7.30 -8.22 -5.72
C ASP A 177 5.84 -7.82 -5.57
N VAL A 178 5.16 -8.39 -4.58
CA VAL A 178 3.72 -8.24 -4.40
C VAL A 178 3.40 -7.74 -3.01
N ARG A 179 2.63 -6.65 -2.95
CA ARG A 179 1.93 -6.26 -1.73
C ARG A 179 0.63 -7.05 -1.63
N ILE A 180 0.39 -7.70 -0.51
CA ILE A 180 -0.88 -8.38 -0.25
C ILE A 180 -1.66 -7.64 0.81
N CYS A 181 -2.91 -7.30 0.52
CA CYS A 181 -3.86 -6.71 1.46
C CYS A 181 -5.18 -7.49 1.44
N LYS A 182 -6.08 -7.19 2.39
CA LYS A 182 -7.42 -7.81 2.40
C LYS A 182 -8.29 -7.37 1.21
N GLY A 183 -8.07 -6.17 0.73
CA GLY A 183 -8.91 -5.49 -0.26
C GLY A 183 -9.95 -4.58 0.41
N ILE A 184 -10.08 -3.35 -0.11
CA ILE A 184 -10.96 -2.31 0.45
C ILE A 184 -12.21 -2.07 -0.39
N TYR A 185 -12.12 -2.35 -1.68
CA TYR A 185 -13.23 -2.13 -2.61
C TYR A 185 -14.38 -3.10 -2.33
N LEU A 186 -15.61 -2.59 -2.45
CA LEU A 186 -16.82 -3.40 -2.29
C LEU A 186 -17.05 -4.15 -3.59
N GLU A 187 -16.55 -5.36 -3.65
CA GLU A 187 -16.68 -6.24 -4.79
C GLU A 187 -17.92 -7.14 -4.67
N SER A 188 -18.42 -7.59 -5.80
CA SER A 188 -19.54 -8.51 -5.89
C SER A 188 -19.20 -9.89 -5.29
N ALA A 189 -20.18 -10.57 -4.71
CA ALA A 189 -20.00 -11.88 -4.06
C ALA A 189 -19.70 -13.03 -5.04
N ASP A 190 -19.87 -12.81 -6.33
CA ASP A 190 -19.53 -13.75 -7.40
C ASP A 190 -18.05 -13.71 -7.79
N ILE A 191 -17.31 -12.65 -7.41
CA ILE A 191 -15.88 -12.49 -7.69
C ILE A 191 -15.01 -12.38 -6.44
N ALA A 192 -15.63 -12.17 -5.26
CA ALA A 192 -14.90 -11.91 -4.02
C ALA A 192 -15.52 -12.55 -2.79
N HIS A 193 -14.68 -12.90 -1.84
CA HIS A 193 -15.12 -13.27 -0.51
C HIS A 193 -15.82 -12.10 0.18
N VAL A 194 -16.99 -12.36 0.74
CA VAL A 194 -17.72 -11.44 1.62
C VAL A 194 -17.72 -12.00 3.05
N GLY A 195 -17.65 -11.11 4.01
CA GLY A 195 -17.56 -11.48 5.42
C GLY A 195 -16.11 -11.57 5.93
N TYR A 196 -15.95 -11.03 7.13
CA TYR A 196 -14.64 -10.79 7.73
C TYR A 196 -13.74 -12.04 7.78
N GLN A 197 -14.25 -13.16 8.32
CA GLN A 197 -13.45 -14.36 8.52
C GLN A 197 -12.97 -14.96 7.18
N LYS A 198 -13.86 -15.04 6.18
CA LYS A 198 -13.50 -15.55 4.86
C LYS A 198 -12.41 -14.71 4.19
N ILE A 199 -12.47 -13.38 4.35
CA ILE A 199 -11.46 -12.46 3.81
C ILE A 199 -10.12 -12.64 4.55
N VAL A 200 -10.14 -12.82 5.87
CA VAL A 200 -8.94 -13.10 6.67
C VAL A 200 -8.30 -14.41 6.23
N ASP A 201 -9.09 -15.48 6.10
CA ASP A 201 -8.61 -16.81 5.73
C ASP A 201 -8.00 -16.79 4.31
N ALA A 202 -8.69 -16.18 3.35
CA ALA A 202 -8.20 -16.03 1.98
C ALA A 202 -6.92 -15.18 1.91
N THR A 203 -6.82 -14.12 2.72
CA THR A 203 -5.60 -13.30 2.81
C THR A 203 -4.43 -14.11 3.40
N ASN A 204 -4.68 -14.91 4.44
CA ASN A 204 -3.67 -15.78 5.03
C ASN A 204 -3.17 -16.83 4.03
N THR A 205 -4.07 -17.47 3.28
CA THR A 205 -3.71 -18.40 2.20
C THR A 205 -2.89 -17.69 1.12
N SER A 206 -3.26 -16.48 0.72
CA SER A 206 -2.49 -15.71 -0.27
C SER A 206 -1.08 -15.37 0.22
N ILE A 207 -0.91 -15.06 1.51
CA ILE A 207 0.41 -14.83 2.12
C ILE A 207 1.26 -16.08 2.04
N ASP A 208 0.69 -17.24 2.38
CA ASP A 208 1.39 -18.53 2.30
C ASP A 208 1.83 -18.83 0.86
N CYS A 209 0.93 -18.67 -0.12
CA CYS A 209 1.25 -18.86 -1.54
C CYS A 209 2.37 -17.92 -2.03
N LEU A 210 2.33 -16.64 -1.65
CA LEU A 210 3.38 -15.67 -2.00
C LEU A 210 4.74 -16.04 -1.40
N LEU A 211 4.74 -16.47 -0.14
CA LEU A 211 5.96 -16.92 0.51
C LEU A 211 6.50 -18.20 -0.14
N ASP A 212 5.64 -19.14 -0.52
CA ASP A 212 6.03 -20.42 -1.15
C ASP A 212 6.51 -20.23 -2.60
N SER A 213 5.96 -19.25 -3.33
CA SER A 213 6.37 -18.95 -4.71
C SER A 213 7.71 -18.23 -4.82
N GLY A 214 8.36 -17.86 -3.71
CA GLY A 214 9.61 -17.09 -3.73
C GLY A 214 9.43 -15.61 -4.00
N THR A 215 8.20 -15.10 -4.06
CA THR A 215 7.87 -13.68 -4.26
C THR A 215 8.30 -12.83 -3.06
N TYR A 216 8.84 -11.64 -3.29
CA TYR A 216 8.97 -10.63 -2.22
C TYR A 216 7.58 -10.24 -1.73
N THR A 217 7.32 -10.51 -0.46
CA THR A 217 5.98 -10.42 0.10
C THR A 217 5.83 -9.22 1.04
N ALA A 218 5.18 -8.15 0.55
CA ALA A 218 4.86 -6.99 1.36
C ALA A 218 3.47 -7.16 2.01
N ILE A 219 3.44 -7.46 3.30
CA ILE A 219 2.23 -7.80 4.05
C ILE A 219 1.57 -6.53 4.58
N ALA A 220 0.51 -6.08 3.90
CA ALA A 220 -0.19 -4.84 4.20
C ALA A 220 -1.46 -5.10 5.04
N SER A 221 -1.30 -5.16 6.35
CA SER A 221 -2.44 -5.40 7.24
C SER A 221 -2.25 -4.76 8.62
N HIS A 222 -3.37 -4.27 9.18
CA HIS A 222 -3.47 -3.85 10.59
C HIS A 222 -4.16 -4.90 11.45
N ASP A 223 -4.59 -6.00 10.84
CA ASP A 223 -5.42 -7.02 11.48
C ASP A 223 -4.55 -8.04 12.21
N MET A 224 -4.78 -8.19 13.51
CA MET A 224 -3.94 -9.07 14.35
C MET A 224 -3.99 -10.54 13.94
N PRO A 225 -5.14 -11.13 13.54
CA PRO A 225 -5.16 -12.47 12.97
C PRO A 225 -4.22 -12.63 11.77
N VAL A 226 -4.23 -11.69 10.81
CA VAL A 226 -3.34 -11.70 9.65
C VAL A 226 -1.87 -11.55 10.06
N ILE A 227 -1.55 -10.58 10.93
CA ILE A 227 -0.18 -10.35 11.40
C ILE A 227 0.38 -11.58 12.15
N LYS A 228 -0.42 -12.19 13.03
CA LYS A 228 0.00 -13.40 13.78
C LYS A 228 0.23 -14.59 12.84
N HIS A 229 -0.66 -14.79 11.87
CA HIS A 229 -0.49 -15.83 10.85
C HIS A 229 0.80 -15.59 10.05
N SER A 230 1.03 -14.36 9.58
CA SER A 230 2.22 -14.00 8.81
C SER A 230 3.51 -14.28 9.57
N LEU A 231 3.59 -13.89 10.86
CA LEU A 231 4.76 -14.14 11.68
C LEU A 231 5.04 -15.64 11.82
N LYS A 232 3.99 -16.46 12.04
CA LYS A 232 4.11 -17.92 12.08
C LYS A 232 4.56 -18.50 10.74
N SER A 233 3.95 -18.02 9.66
CA SER A 233 4.22 -18.49 8.29
C SER A 233 5.67 -18.18 7.86
N ILE A 234 6.17 -16.98 8.16
CA ILE A 234 7.54 -16.55 7.93
C ILE A 234 8.51 -17.44 8.72
N SER A 235 8.28 -17.61 10.03
CA SER A 235 9.15 -18.42 10.89
C SER A 235 9.18 -19.90 10.48
N SER A 236 8.04 -20.48 10.09
CA SER A 236 7.98 -21.90 9.65
C SER A 236 8.76 -22.18 8.35
N ARG A 237 9.10 -21.14 7.58
CA ARG A 237 9.91 -21.23 6.36
C ARG A 237 11.39 -20.87 6.59
N GLY A 238 11.82 -20.78 7.84
CA GLY A 238 13.19 -20.42 8.19
C GLY A 238 13.54 -18.96 7.89
N MET A 239 12.54 -18.13 7.69
CA MET A 239 12.69 -16.68 7.45
C MET A 239 12.52 -15.89 8.74
N GLY A 240 13.12 -14.71 8.80
CA GLY A 240 12.98 -13.85 9.99
C GLY A 240 13.94 -12.68 9.99
N PRO A 241 13.90 -11.86 11.05
CA PRO A 241 14.82 -10.74 11.19
C PRO A 241 16.28 -11.20 11.23
N GLY A 242 17.14 -10.57 10.42
CA GLY A 242 18.56 -10.89 10.36
C GLY A 242 18.89 -12.24 9.71
N ILE A 243 17.90 -12.98 9.23
CA ILE A 243 18.07 -14.25 8.51
C ILE A 243 18.04 -13.94 7.01
N GLU A 244 19.04 -14.42 6.28
CA GLU A 244 19.03 -14.34 4.82
C GLU A 244 17.85 -15.12 4.27
N ASP A 245 17.23 -14.62 3.19
CA ASP A 245 16.07 -15.28 2.60
C ASP A 245 16.49 -16.64 1.98
N PRO A 246 16.06 -17.76 2.54
CA PRO A 246 16.45 -19.08 2.04
C PRO A 246 15.92 -19.39 0.63
N ARG A 247 14.95 -18.60 0.15
CA ARG A 247 14.31 -18.73 -1.18
C ARG A 247 15.04 -17.93 -2.25
N ALA A 248 15.87 -16.95 -1.84
CA ALA A 248 16.48 -16.00 -2.77
C ALA A 248 17.53 -16.61 -3.69
N GLY A 249 18.12 -17.75 -3.32
CA GLY A 249 19.18 -18.37 -4.13
C GLY A 249 20.35 -17.39 -4.43
N GLY A 250 20.65 -16.48 -3.49
CA GLY A 250 21.64 -15.42 -3.66
C GLY A 250 21.10 -14.14 -4.34
N LYS A 251 19.82 -14.03 -4.62
CA LYS A 251 19.22 -12.83 -5.20
C LYS A 251 19.12 -11.71 -4.17
N SER A 252 19.45 -10.50 -4.59
CA SER A 252 19.15 -9.26 -3.87
C SER A 252 17.79 -8.72 -4.31
N TRP A 253 16.96 -8.31 -3.37
CA TRP A 253 15.65 -7.68 -3.65
C TRP A 253 15.75 -6.19 -4.03
N GLY A 254 16.99 -5.67 -4.15
CA GLY A 254 17.27 -4.28 -4.46
C GLY A 254 17.30 -3.36 -3.23
N ALA A 255 17.62 -2.11 -3.50
CA ALA A 255 17.73 -1.09 -2.45
C ALA A 255 16.40 -0.92 -1.69
N GLY A 256 16.50 -0.69 -0.40
CA GLY A 256 15.33 -0.42 0.44
C GLY A 256 14.41 -1.64 0.68
N LYS A 257 14.83 -2.87 0.38
CA LYS A 257 14.06 -4.09 0.63
C LYS A 257 14.57 -4.87 1.83
N GLY A 258 13.70 -5.70 2.40
CA GLY A 258 14.04 -6.66 3.46
C GLY A 258 14.50 -8.00 2.91
N THR A 259 14.60 -8.98 3.80
CA THR A 259 14.98 -10.36 3.47
C THR A 259 13.76 -11.16 2.99
N GLY A 260 13.24 -10.82 1.81
CA GLY A 260 12.14 -11.53 1.15
C GLY A 260 10.71 -11.15 1.62
N TYR A 261 10.58 -10.36 2.69
CA TYR A 261 9.29 -9.85 3.17
C TYR A 261 9.41 -8.53 3.91
N GLU A 262 8.29 -7.85 4.08
CA GLU A 262 8.13 -6.70 4.97
C GLU A 262 6.70 -6.56 5.47
N PHE A 263 6.49 -5.83 6.58
CA PHE A 263 5.16 -5.45 7.05
C PHE A 263 4.84 -4.02 6.64
N GLN A 264 3.65 -3.79 6.10
CA GLN A 264 3.20 -2.47 5.69
C GLN A 264 1.98 -2.02 6.47
N MET A 265 1.97 -0.75 6.85
CA MET A 265 0.87 -0.14 7.62
C MET A 265 0.57 1.26 7.13
N LEU A 266 -0.70 1.65 7.17
CA LEU A 266 -1.09 3.02 6.87
C LEU A 266 -0.58 3.98 7.94
N LEU A 267 -0.22 5.20 7.52
CA LEU A 267 0.10 6.29 8.43
C LEU A 267 -0.98 6.46 9.51
N GLY A 268 -0.57 6.60 10.74
CA GLY A 268 -1.45 6.85 11.88
C GLY A 268 -2.29 5.66 12.36
N VAL A 269 -2.17 4.48 11.73
CA VAL A 269 -2.90 3.27 12.13
C VAL A 269 -1.99 2.31 12.88
N ARG A 270 -2.41 1.90 14.07
CA ARG A 270 -1.73 0.91 14.94
C ARG A 270 -0.21 1.10 15.06
N GLY A 271 0.26 2.33 15.24
CA GLY A 271 1.67 2.64 15.37
C GLY A 271 2.40 1.86 16.48
N ASN A 272 1.69 1.44 17.53
CA ASN A 272 2.22 0.57 18.58
C ASN A 272 2.59 -0.83 18.03
N VAL A 273 1.78 -1.39 17.13
CA VAL A 273 2.07 -2.70 16.51
C VAL A 273 3.24 -2.57 15.55
N ARG A 274 3.29 -1.51 14.72
CA ARG A 274 4.41 -1.23 13.83
C ARG A 274 5.73 -1.13 14.62
N ARG A 275 5.75 -0.28 15.66
CA ARG A 275 6.95 -0.10 16.51
C ARG A 275 7.37 -1.40 17.19
N LYS A 276 6.41 -2.26 17.56
CA LYS A 276 6.75 -3.58 18.10
C LYS A 276 7.44 -4.43 17.04
N LEU A 277 6.86 -4.57 15.85
CA LEU A 277 7.46 -5.32 14.74
C LEU A 277 8.86 -4.80 14.38
N SER A 278 9.03 -3.48 14.32
CA SER A 278 10.34 -2.85 14.07
C SER A 278 11.36 -3.16 15.16
N ARG A 279 10.98 -3.12 16.44
CA ARG A 279 11.87 -3.49 17.57
C ARG A 279 12.20 -4.98 17.58
N ASP A 280 11.28 -5.82 17.11
CA ASP A 280 11.49 -7.26 16.95
C ASP A 280 12.39 -7.57 15.72
N GLY A 281 12.86 -6.53 15.00
CA GLY A 281 13.80 -6.62 13.87
C GLY A 281 13.14 -6.79 12.49
N HIS A 282 11.81 -6.83 12.43
CA HIS A 282 11.11 -6.92 11.15
C HIS A 282 11.15 -5.58 10.41
N ARG A 283 11.37 -5.63 9.09
CA ARG A 283 11.23 -4.44 8.25
C ARG A 283 9.78 -3.97 8.24
N THR A 284 9.58 -2.69 8.57
CA THR A 284 8.25 -2.07 8.59
C THR A 284 8.21 -0.86 7.66
N ARG A 285 7.19 -0.79 6.81
CA ARG A 285 6.98 0.32 5.88
C ARG A 285 5.66 1.02 6.18
N VAL A 286 5.70 2.35 6.17
CA VAL A 286 4.52 3.20 6.35
C VAL A 286 4.04 3.70 5.00
N TYR A 287 2.76 3.46 4.70
CA TYR A 287 2.10 4.05 3.54
C TYR A 287 1.72 5.50 3.90
N VAL A 288 2.29 6.45 3.16
CA VAL A 288 2.21 7.89 3.43
C VAL A 288 1.48 8.58 2.28
N PRO A 289 0.15 8.75 2.37
CA PRO A 289 -0.57 9.54 1.38
C PRO A 289 -0.42 11.02 1.67
N TYR A 290 -0.27 11.85 0.62
CA TYR A 290 -0.30 13.31 0.69
C TYR A 290 -0.94 13.92 -0.55
N GLY A 291 -1.36 15.17 -0.49
CA GLY A 291 -1.88 15.93 -1.63
C GLY A 291 -3.18 16.66 -1.34
N GLU A 292 -3.59 17.53 -2.26
CA GLU A 292 -4.75 18.41 -2.09
C GLU A 292 -6.09 17.67 -2.01
N ARG A 293 -6.18 16.45 -2.61
CA ARG A 293 -7.39 15.61 -2.59
C ARG A 293 -7.58 14.83 -1.28
N TRP A 294 -6.96 15.31 -0.18
CA TRP A 294 -7.02 14.69 1.14
C TRP A 294 -8.45 14.54 1.69
N TYR A 295 -9.35 15.43 1.30
CA TYR A 295 -10.72 15.45 1.84
C TYR A 295 -11.53 14.24 1.35
N GLU A 296 -11.55 14.01 0.04
CA GLU A 296 -12.24 12.87 -0.60
C GLU A 296 -11.65 11.55 -0.10
N TYR A 297 -10.32 11.45 -0.05
CA TYR A 297 -9.61 10.30 0.50
C TYR A 297 -10.04 10.02 1.95
N SER A 298 -10.08 11.05 2.79
CA SER A 298 -10.44 10.91 4.21
C SER A 298 -11.89 10.49 4.39
N LEU A 299 -12.80 11.04 3.60
CA LEU A 299 -14.20 10.64 3.61
C LEU A 299 -14.37 9.17 3.21
N ARG A 300 -13.66 8.71 2.17
CA ARG A 300 -13.67 7.32 1.75
C ARG A 300 -13.17 6.41 2.86
N ARG A 301 -12.03 6.71 3.49
CA ARG A 301 -11.50 5.94 4.64
C ARG A 301 -12.50 5.84 5.78
N LEU A 302 -13.21 6.89 6.09
CA LEU A 302 -14.24 6.88 7.13
C LEU A 302 -15.45 6.01 6.74
N ARG A 303 -15.84 6.00 5.47
CA ARG A 303 -16.94 5.14 4.97
C ARG A 303 -16.57 3.66 4.96
N GLU A 304 -15.35 3.34 4.57
CA GLU A 304 -14.83 1.98 4.46
C GLU A 304 -14.57 1.36 5.83
N ASN A 305 -14.23 2.18 6.82
CA ASN A 305 -13.88 1.71 8.16
C ASN A 305 -14.57 2.56 9.24
N PRO A 306 -15.86 2.30 9.51
CA PRO A 306 -16.60 2.99 10.57
C PRO A 306 -15.99 2.83 11.96
N ASP A 307 -15.20 1.76 12.21
CA ASP A 307 -14.48 1.56 13.45
C ASP A 307 -13.35 2.60 13.62
N VAL A 308 -12.76 3.05 12.52
CA VAL A 308 -11.81 4.20 12.55
C VAL A 308 -12.52 5.45 13.02
N ALA A 309 -13.72 5.74 12.50
CA ALA A 309 -14.53 6.87 12.96
C ALA A 309 -14.90 6.74 14.45
N TRP A 310 -15.21 5.53 14.92
CA TRP A 310 -15.45 5.27 16.34
C TRP A 310 -14.20 5.44 17.20
N HIS A 311 -13.05 4.93 16.77
CA HIS A 311 -11.78 5.13 17.46
C HIS A 311 -11.40 6.61 17.53
N ILE A 312 -11.73 7.38 16.52
CA ILE A 312 -11.53 8.82 16.48
C ILE A 312 -12.48 9.50 17.45
N ALA A 313 -13.77 9.18 17.42
CA ALA A 313 -14.74 9.72 18.36
C ALA A 313 -14.37 9.38 19.83
N LYS A 314 -13.93 8.15 20.07
CA LYS A 314 -13.43 7.72 21.38
C LYS A 314 -12.18 8.50 21.81
N SER A 315 -11.30 8.87 20.88
CA SER A 315 -10.10 9.67 21.20
C SER A 315 -10.41 11.13 21.55
N PHE A 316 -11.58 11.65 21.19
CA PHE A 316 -12.10 12.92 21.70
C PHE A 316 -12.57 12.82 23.14
N ILE A 317 -13.24 11.71 23.48
CA ILE A 317 -13.80 11.49 24.81
C ILE A 317 -12.69 11.07 25.80
N MET A 318 -11.64 10.40 25.28
CA MET A 318 -10.52 9.86 26.06
C MET A 318 -9.16 10.22 25.43
N PRO A 319 -8.71 11.48 25.46
CA PRO A 319 -7.47 11.93 24.81
C PRO A 319 -6.20 11.21 25.31
N TRP A 320 -6.21 10.65 26.51
CA TRP A 320 -5.10 9.88 27.09
C TRP A 320 -4.87 8.51 26.43
N THR A 321 -5.84 7.97 25.65
CA THR A 321 -5.67 6.71 24.91
C THR A 321 -4.89 6.90 23.62
N ASN A 322 -4.55 8.14 23.28
CA ASN A 322 -3.99 8.60 22.01
C ASN A 322 -2.51 8.99 22.10
N ARG A 323 -1.74 8.39 22.99
CA ARG A 323 -0.28 8.63 22.98
C ARG A 323 0.32 8.17 21.66
N ARG A 324 0.74 9.17 20.86
CA ARG A 324 1.54 9.02 19.65
C ARG A 324 2.89 8.39 19.99
#